data_29586aaaef7f755652951cc07ab59bf9
#
_entry.id   29586aaaef7f755652951cc07ab59bf9
#
_cell.length_a   1.000
_cell.length_b   1.000
_cell.length_c   1.000
_cell.angle_alpha   90.00
_cell.angle_beta   90.00
_cell.angle_gamma   90.00
#
_symmetry.space_group_name_H-M   'P 1'
#
loop_
_entity.id
_entity.type
_entity.pdbx_description
1 polymer ?
#
loop_
_entity_poly.entity_id
_entity_poly.type
_entity_poly.pdbx_seq_one_letter_code
_entity_poly.pdbx_strand_id
1 'polypeptide(L)'
;AAGDSNVNAEGFPIVNEPITLRGMVALNANVKDWNEHPALKRMEELTGIHIEWECVPDAGFTEKRNLAFASDDLPDIILRAKISPQEEMKYAANGQLVALDEYLDYAPNLSALIEQDDAIRKGITMPDGHIYSCPQLNKTEGNLIHHYWINKTWLDNLGLEAPTTVDELYDVLVAFRDNDPNGNGQKDEIPYCVVGKDYPHRMFYDLLGSWGFGINGVMDSDYAFSWLDIDDAGNVRFIGREDKFKNMVEFYNKLWTEGLVDKESYSQDQTQAAAKVNAGQVGFVARAQNTQWMGAAAENYVQCPVLEGPYGDRALINVESNVQMTGVAVITTANKYPEATMRWLDYFYSEEGTVLCRLGIEGESYEVVDGKYQLLDNIKNNPDGLTLDQALGQWAIFPGGYLPQYITNEVDQSAAQLPETKAANDVVRDYVVPFETVPRVKFTEEESIKLGTYAQDIVNYATENVVKFITGEKSLSEWDAYVAELNNMPVEDYIKINQDAYDRWKG
;
A
#
# COMPACT_ATOMS: atom_id res chain seq x y z
N ALA A 1 38.70 -12.88 25.33
CA ALA A 1 38.40 -11.70 26.13
C ALA A 1 37.45 -10.90 25.27
N ALA A 2 36.16 -10.85 25.63
CA ALA A 2 35.24 -9.87 25.08
C ALA A 2 35.80 -8.50 25.45
N GLY A 3 36.29 -7.76 24.45
CA GLY A 3 36.58 -6.34 24.62
C GLY A 3 35.27 -5.66 25.02
N ASP A 4 35.34 -4.66 25.93
CA ASP A 4 34.19 -3.85 26.30
C ASP A 4 33.56 -3.29 25.01
N SER A 5 32.46 -3.92 24.58
CA SER A 5 31.71 -3.43 23.42
C SER A 5 31.14 -2.07 23.81
N ASN A 6 31.33 -1.04 22.99
CA ASN A 6 30.69 0.25 23.18
C ASN A 6 29.16 0.16 23.17
N VAL A 7 28.60 -0.96 22.69
CA VAL A 7 27.16 -1.19 22.53
C VAL A 7 26.61 -1.92 23.74
N ASN A 8 25.59 -1.34 24.38
CA ASN A 8 24.81 -1.98 25.41
C ASN A 8 23.83 -2.98 24.77
N ALA A 9 23.80 -4.22 25.22
CA ALA A 9 22.92 -5.25 24.70
C ALA A 9 21.43 -4.93 24.88
N GLU A 10 21.09 -4.26 25.99
CA GLU A 10 19.72 -3.91 26.38
C GLU A 10 19.64 -2.50 26.93
N GLY A 11 18.45 -1.91 26.93
CA GLY A 11 18.19 -0.61 27.53
C GLY A 11 18.84 0.58 26.80
N PHE A 12 18.81 1.74 27.46
CA PHE A 12 19.38 2.98 26.98
C PHE A 12 20.39 3.55 28.00
N PRO A 13 21.41 4.32 27.54
CA PRO A 13 21.73 4.61 26.14
C PRO A 13 22.18 3.34 25.37
N ILE A 14 22.09 3.38 24.03
CA ILE A 14 22.55 2.27 23.19
C ILE A 14 24.06 2.12 23.26
N VAL A 15 24.77 3.23 23.35
CA VAL A 15 26.24 3.25 23.39
C VAL A 15 26.73 3.89 24.70
N ASN A 16 27.84 3.37 25.24
CA ASN A 16 28.47 3.91 26.46
C ASN A 16 29.21 5.23 26.15
N GLU A 17 29.93 5.26 25.04
CA GLU A 17 30.60 6.47 24.52
C GLU A 17 29.83 6.94 23.27
N PRO A 18 29.44 8.23 23.19
CA PRO A 18 28.70 8.73 22.03
C PRO A 18 29.42 8.49 20.71
N ILE A 19 28.64 8.15 19.71
CA ILE A 19 29.11 7.98 18.32
C ILE A 19 28.39 8.92 17.38
N THR A 20 29.05 9.23 16.26
CA THR A 20 28.47 10.00 15.16
C THR A 20 28.43 9.14 13.91
N LEU A 21 27.26 9.12 13.24
CA LEU A 21 27.02 8.46 11.96
C LEU A 21 26.73 9.50 10.88
N ARG A 22 27.04 9.18 9.64
CA ARG A 22 26.60 9.92 8.45
C ARG A 22 25.28 9.30 7.97
N GLY A 23 24.22 10.10 7.90
CA GLY A 23 22.92 9.69 7.40
C GLY A 23 22.54 10.38 6.11
N MET A 24 21.76 9.71 5.25
CA MET A 24 21.08 10.33 4.11
C MET A 24 19.57 10.07 4.22
N VAL A 25 18.76 11.10 3.93
CA VAL A 25 17.31 10.99 4.02
C VAL A 25 16.60 11.78 2.93
N ALA A 26 15.51 11.21 2.39
CA ALA A 26 14.59 11.93 1.52
C ALA A 26 13.71 12.88 2.35
N LEU A 27 13.74 14.18 2.01
CA LEU A 27 12.86 15.18 2.61
C LEU A 27 11.57 15.34 1.82
N ASN A 28 10.47 15.44 2.53
CA ASN A 28 9.18 15.89 1.99
C ASN A 28 8.83 17.29 2.50
N ALA A 29 7.72 17.84 1.99
CA ALA A 29 7.28 19.19 2.32
C ALA A 29 6.88 19.40 3.79
N ASN A 30 6.56 18.31 4.51
CA ASN A 30 6.01 18.36 5.88
C ASN A 30 7.12 18.38 6.94
N VAL A 31 8.32 17.82 6.66
CA VAL A 31 9.45 17.73 7.60
C VAL A 31 10.69 18.33 6.92
N LYS A 32 11.09 19.53 7.35
CA LYS A 32 12.06 20.35 6.60
C LYS A 32 13.53 20.08 6.91
N ASP A 33 13.86 19.82 8.15
CA ASP A 33 15.25 19.63 8.60
C ASP A 33 15.32 18.55 9.67
N TRP A 34 16.07 17.50 9.39
CA TRP A 34 16.24 16.38 10.30
C TRP A 34 17.30 16.64 11.36
N ASN A 35 18.31 17.47 11.10
CA ASN A 35 19.38 17.75 12.05
C ASN A 35 18.89 18.55 13.27
N GLU A 36 17.86 19.38 13.08
CA GLU A 36 17.27 20.20 14.14
C GLU A 36 15.92 19.67 14.64
N HIS A 37 15.47 18.51 14.13
CA HIS A 37 14.14 18.00 14.42
C HIS A 37 13.99 17.51 15.88
N PRO A 38 12.95 17.95 16.63
CA PRO A 38 12.78 17.62 18.05
C PRO A 38 12.76 16.11 18.34
N ALA A 39 12.07 15.31 17.54
CA ALA A 39 12.03 13.86 17.74
C ALA A 39 13.41 13.21 17.57
N LEU A 40 14.23 13.66 16.61
CA LEU A 40 15.56 13.11 16.40
C LEU A 40 16.57 13.56 17.48
N LYS A 41 16.45 14.79 17.96
CA LYS A 41 17.20 15.24 19.16
C LYS A 41 16.83 14.41 20.38
N ARG A 42 15.54 14.09 20.56
CA ARG A 42 15.11 13.20 21.62
C ARG A 42 15.69 11.79 21.48
N MET A 43 15.78 11.26 20.26
CA MET A 43 16.44 9.98 20.00
C MET A 43 17.94 10.04 20.29
N GLU A 44 18.63 11.11 19.91
CA GLU A 44 20.06 11.30 20.22
C GLU A 44 20.31 11.30 21.75
N GLU A 45 19.52 12.08 22.49
CA GLU A 45 19.60 12.11 23.97
C GLU A 45 19.39 10.72 24.61
N LEU A 46 18.45 9.95 24.06
CA LEU A 46 18.09 8.62 24.56
C LEU A 46 19.15 7.57 24.22
N THR A 47 19.68 7.61 23.00
CA THR A 47 20.50 6.54 22.43
C THR A 47 22.00 6.77 22.59
N GLY A 48 22.45 8.02 22.70
CA GLY A 48 23.86 8.41 22.63
C GLY A 48 24.42 8.40 21.20
N ILE A 49 23.57 8.28 20.17
CA ILE A 49 23.94 8.22 18.77
C ILE A 49 23.52 9.52 18.08
N HIS A 50 24.49 10.30 17.65
CA HIS A 50 24.29 11.47 16.80
C HIS A 50 24.34 11.06 15.32
N ILE A 51 23.42 11.57 14.50
CA ILE A 51 23.43 11.32 13.06
C ILE A 51 23.46 12.66 12.32
N GLU A 52 24.52 12.89 11.56
CA GLU A 52 24.63 14.02 10.64
C GLU A 52 23.89 13.70 9.35
N TRP A 53 22.70 14.31 9.18
CA TRP A 53 21.82 14.02 8.06
C TRP A 53 22.13 14.86 6.83
N GLU A 54 22.43 14.21 5.70
CA GLU A 54 22.30 14.80 4.38
C GLU A 54 20.81 14.75 3.98
N CYS A 55 20.13 15.89 4.14
CA CYS A 55 18.74 16.07 3.85
C CYS A 55 18.53 16.40 2.36
N VAL A 56 18.04 15.46 1.56
CA VAL A 56 17.88 15.60 0.11
C VAL A 56 16.40 15.77 -0.23
N PRO A 57 16.00 16.82 -0.99
CA PRO A 57 14.61 16.95 -1.46
C PRO A 57 14.13 15.71 -2.20
N ASP A 58 12.88 15.31 -1.96
CA ASP A 58 12.30 14.05 -2.46
C ASP A 58 12.43 13.90 -3.98
N ALA A 59 12.22 14.97 -4.73
CA ALA A 59 12.32 14.98 -6.20
C ALA A 59 13.71 14.63 -6.77
N GLY A 60 14.80 14.88 -6.00
CA GLY A 60 16.19 14.57 -6.41
C GLY A 60 16.82 13.40 -5.67
N PHE A 61 16.07 12.82 -4.72
CA PHE A 61 16.64 11.84 -3.79
C PHE A 61 17.15 10.56 -4.47
N THR A 62 16.36 9.98 -5.35
CA THR A 62 16.73 8.74 -6.06
C THR A 62 18.03 8.91 -6.88
N GLU A 63 18.16 10.04 -7.57
CA GLU A 63 19.38 10.35 -8.34
C GLU A 63 20.59 10.49 -7.42
N LYS A 64 20.46 11.25 -6.33
CA LYS A 64 21.53 11.46 -5.36
C LYS A 64 21.95 10.14 -4.68
N ARG A 65 20.98 9.32 -4.25
CA ARG A 65 21.21 7.99 -3.68
C ARG A 65 21.97 7.09 -4.66
N ASN A 66 21.49 7.01 -5.90
CA ASN A 66 22.13 6.19 -6.94
C ASN A 66 23.55 6.64 -7.25
N LEU A 67 23.81 7.96 -7.20
CA LEU A 67 25.15 8.50 -7.36
C LEU A 67 26.08 8.07 -6.20
N ALA A 68 25.60 8.08 -4.96
CA ALA A 68 26.37 7.62 -3.80
C ALA A 68 26.78 6.14 -3.96
N PHE A 69 25.84 5.27 -4.37
CA PHE A 69 26.15 3.86 -4.66
C PHE A 69 27.12 3.69 -5.86
N ALA A 70 26.96 4.49 -6.90
CA ALA A 70 27.83 4.42 -8.09
C ALA A 70 29.26 4.89 -7.82
N SER A 71 29.44 5.87 -6.93
CA SER A 71 30.75 6.43 -6.56
C SER A 71 31.40 5.75 -5.36
N ASP A 72 30.66 4.84 -4.67
CA ASP A 72 31.06 4.19 -3.42
C ASP A 72 31.34 5.19 -2.27
N ASP A 73 30.82 6.42 -2.36
CA ASP A 73 30.82 7.39 -1.25
C ASP A 73 29.49 7.25 -0.47
N LEU A 74 29.44 6.21 0.33
CA LEU A 74 28.24 5.79 1.05
C LEU A 74 28.15 6.48 2.41
N PRO A 75 26.94 6.92 2.83
CA PRO A 75 26.67 7.24 4.23
C PRO A 75 26.56 5.94 5.05
N ASP A 76 26.62 6.03 6.38
CA ASP A 76 26.48 4.87 7.28
C ASP A 76 25.07 4.28 7.25
N ILE A 77 24.05 5.14 7.08
CA ILE A 77 22.62 4.80 7.09
C ILE A 77 21.85 5.63 6.06
N ILE A 78 20.89 5.01 5.41
CA ILE A 78 19.94 5.71 4.54
C ILE A 78 18.52 5.43 5.04
N LEU A 79 17.79 6.48 5.39
CA LEU A 79 16.37 6.42 5.75
C LEU A 79 15.50 6.98 4.62
N ARG A 80 14.24 6.52 4.55
CA ARG A 80 13.37 6.79 3.40
C ARG A 80 14.08 6.43 2.09
N ALA A 81 14.80 5.30 2.13
CA ALA A 81 15.77 4.95 1.11
C ALA A 81 15.15 4.68 -0.26
N LYS A 82 13.85 4.24 -0.30
CA LYS A 82 13.10 3.96 -1.53
C LYS A 82 13.88 3.05 -2.49
N ILE A 83 14.55 2.05 -1.91
CA ILE A 83 15.32 1.06 -2.69
C ILE A 83 14.36 -0.01 -3.16
N SER A 84 14.30 -0.24 -4.47
CA SER A 84 13.53 -1.35 -5.04
C SER A 84 14.20 -2.69 -4.74
N PRO A 85 13.45 -3.81 -4.73
CA PRO A 85 14.06 -5.13 -4.53
C PRO A 85 15.20 -5.45 -5.51
N GLN A 86 15.12 -5.01 -6.76
CA GLN A 86 16.18 -5.18 -7.74
C GLN A 86 17.45 -4.36 -7.39
N GLU A 87 17.27 -3.12 -6.95
CA GLU A 87 18.37 -2.28 -6.47
C GLU A 87 19.00 -2.87 -5.20
N GLU A 88 18.18 -3.38 -4.28
CA GLU A 88 18.61 -4.01 -3.03
C GLU A 88 19.53 -5.20 -3.32
N MET A 89 19.11 -6.12 -4.21
CA MET A 89 19.95 -7.24 -4.66
C MET A 89 21.23 -6.78 -5.34
N LYS A 90 21.15 -5.78 -6.21
CA LYS A 90 22.32 -5.22 -6.92
C LYS A 90 23.35 -4.63 -5.95
N TYR A 91 22.89 -3.83 -4.99
CA TYR A 91 23.80 -3.19 -4.03
C TYR A 91 24.36 -4.20 -3.03
N ALA A 92 23.59 -5.21 -2.64
CA ALA A 92 24.04 -6.33 -1.84
C ALA A 92 25.12 -7.15 -2.56
N ALA A 93 24.91 -7.53 -3.83
CA ALA A 93 25.88 -8.24 -4.65
C ALA A 93 27.19 -7.46 -4.84
N ASN A 94 27.12 -6.11 -4.86
CA ASN A 94 28.29 -5.24 -4.88
C ASN A 94 29.01 -5.12 -3.52
N GLY A 95 28.48 -5.73 -2.44
CA GLY A 95 29.02 -5.60 -1.09
C GLY A 95 28.82 -4.22 -0.46
N GLN A 96 27.77 -3.49 -0.85
CA GLN A 96 27.51 -2.12 -0.41
C GLN A 96 26.44 -2.04 0.69
N LEU A 97 25.69 -3.13 0.93
CA LEU A 97 24.69 -3.22 2.00
C LEU A 97 25.11 -4.24 3.05
N VAL A 98 24.76 -3.94 4.30
CA VAL A 98 24.94 -4.87 5.43
C VAL A 98 23.77 -5.86 5.45
N ALA A 99 24.06 -7.15 5.61
CA ALA A 99 23.06 -8.18 5.85
C ALA A 99 22.51 -8.03 7.29
N LEU A 100 21.28 -7.51 7.42
CA LEU A 100 20.68 -7.16 8.71
C LEU A 100 20.29 -8.37 9.54
N ASP A 101 20.06 -9.52 8.89
CA ASP A 101 19.78 -10.79 9.56
C ASP A 101 20.94 -11.27 10.45
N GLU A 102 22.19 -10.87 10.16
CA GLU A 102 23.35 -11.11 11.00
C GLU A 102 23.34 -10.27 12.31
N TYR A 103 22.47 -9.25 12.39
CA TYR A 103 22.38 -8.31 13.51
C TYR A 103 21.03 -8.33 14.23
N LEU A 104 20.17 -9.34 13.98
CA LEU A 104 18.84 -9.45 14.61
C LEU A 104 18.91 -9.61 16.12
N ASP A 105 20.00 -10.13 16.67
CA ASP A 105 20.24 -10.17 18.12
C ASP A 105 20.27 -8.75 18.75
N TYR A 106 20.58 -7.73 17.95
CA TYR A 106 20.54 -6.32 18.35
C TYR A 106 19.20 -5.63 18.03
N ALA A 107 18.22 -6.37 17.52
CA ALA A 107 16.92 -5.85 17.11
C ALA A 107 15.76 -6.67 17.71
N PRO A 108 15.60 -6.69 19.03
CA PRO A 108 14.61 -7.55 19.70
C PRO A 108 13.16 -7.25 19.29
N ASN A 109 12.80 -6.00 18.99
CA ASN A 109 11.45 -5.65 18.57
C ASN A 109 11.14 -6.19 17.18
N LEU A 110 12.02 -5.94 16.21
CA LEU A 110 11.87 -6.46 14.85
C LEU A 110 11.94 -7.99 14.81
N SER A 111 12.86 -8.60 15.56
CA SER A 111 12.99 -10.06 15.68
C SER A 111 11.69 -10.70 16.18
N ALA A 112 11.09 -10.13 17.23
CA ALA A 112 9.82 -10.62 17.76
C ALA A 112 8.69 -10.54 16.72
N LEU A 113 8.63 -9.49 15.89
CA LEU A 113 7.64 -9.36 14.83
C LEU A 113 7.86 -10.40 13.72
N ILE A 114 9.11 -10.65 13.34
CA ILE A 114 9.51 -11.67 12.35
C ILE A 114 9.15 -13.08 12.85
N GLU A 115 9.34 -13.36 14.14
CA GLU A 115 9.00 -14.65 14.75
C GLU A 115 7.49 -14.87 14.89
N GLN A 116 6.73 -13.80 15.14
CA GLN A 116 5.27 -13.87 15.32
C GLN A 116 4.51 -14.01 14.00
N ASP A 117 5.08 -13.51 12.91
CA ASP A 117 4.42 -13.46 11.60
C ASP A 117 5.40 -13.85 10.49
N ASP A 118 5.25 -15.09 10.02
CA ASP A 118 6.10 -15.65 8.95
C ASP A 118 5.98 -14.86 7.63
N ALA A 119 4.85 -14.20 7.37
CA ALA A 119 4.67 -13.37 6.19
C ALA A 119 5.60 -12.13 6.23
N ILE A 120 5.91 -11.61 7.43
CA ILE A 120 6.90 -10.53 7.59
C ILE A 120 8.27 -11.03 7.14
N ARG A 121 8.72 -12.16 7.69
CA ARG A 121 10.02 -12.73 7.34
C ARG A 121 10.12 -12.98 5.83
N LYS A 122 9.13 -13.66 5.26
CA LYS A 122 9.06 -13.96 3.81
C LYS A 122 9.04 -12.68 2.95
N GLY A 123 8.33 -11.65 3.40
CA GLY A 123 8.20 -10.39 2.68
C GLY A 123 9.46 -9.53 2.65
N ILE A 124 10.39 -9.72 3.60
CA ILE A 124 11.63 -8.92 3.70
C ILE A 124 12.89 -9.69 3.34
N THR A 125 12.83 -11.03 3.29
CA THR A 125 14.00 -11.87 2.92
C THR A 125 14.19 -11.84 1.40
N MET A 126 15.43 -11.58 0.99
CA MET A 126 15.82 -11.56 -0.43
C MET A 126 16.11 -12.98 -0.94
N PRO A 127 16.15 -13.20 -2.28
CA PRO A 127 16.36 -14.53 -2.87
C PRO A 127 17.66 -15.25 -2.48
N ASP A 128 18.65 -14.52 -2.01
CA ASP A 128 19.90 -15.06 -1.47
C ASP A 128 19.82 -15.52 0.00
N GLY A 129 18.66 -15.31 0.63
CA GLY A 129 18.38 -15.70 2.01
C GLY A 129 18.66 -14.63 3.05
N HIS A 130 19.16 -13.46 2.66
CA HIS A 130 19.49 -12.35 3.56
C HIS A 130 18.39 -11.26 3.61
N ILE A 131 18.45 -10.44 4.65
CA ILE A 131 17.63 -9.24 4.84
C ILE A 131 18.57 -8.03 4.76
N TYR A 132 18.30 -7.10 3.83
CA TYR A 132 19.17 -5.92 3.65
C TYR A 132 18.49 -4.60 4.01
N SER A 133 17.18 -4.61 4.22
CA SER A 133 16.44 -3.39 4.58
C SER A 133 15.45 -3.63 5.71
N CYS A 134 15.27 -2.61 6.53
CA CYS A 134 14.18 -2.56 7.51
C CYS A 134 12.87 -2.18 6.80
N PRO A 135 11.74 -2.88 7.08
CA PRO A 135 10.44 -2.62 6.45
C PRO A 135 9.62 -1.56 7.20
N GLN A 136 8.57 -1.04 6.54
CA GLN A 136 7.41 -0.47 7.21
C GLN A 136 6.34 -1.55 7.34
N LEU A 137 5.95 -1.82 8.58
CA LEU A 137 4.93 -2.81 8.93
C LEU A 137 3.64 -2.10 9.38
N ASN A 138 2.50 -2.65 9.00
CA ASN A 138 1.19 -2.10 9.34
C ASN A 138 0.20 -3.22 9.67
N LYS A 139 -0.47 -3.12 10.83
CA LYS A 139 -1.57 -4.03 11.26
C LYS A 139 -2.92 -3.31 11.36
N THR A 140 -3.02 -2.09 10.89
CA THR A 140 -4.26 -1.33 10.97
C THR A 140 -5.20 -1.76 9.85
N GLU A 141 -6.24 -2.55 10.16
CA GLU A 141 -7.21 -3.05 9.19
C GLU A 141 -7.75 -1.97 8.26
N GLY A 142 -8.07 -0.80 8.79
CA GLY A 142 -8.60 0.32 7.99
C GLY A 142 -7.60 0.92 6.98
N ASN A 143 -6.30 0.59 7.09
CA ASN A 143 -5.29 0.94 6.10
C ASN A 143 -5.01 -0.21 5.12
N LEU A 144 -5.37 -1.43 5.50
CA LEU A 144 -5.08 -2.63 4.72
C LEU A 144 -6.25 -3.08 3.84
N ILE A 145 -7.49 -2.64 4.14
CA ILE A 145 -8.68 -3.00 3.39
C ILE A 145 -9.11 -1.82 2.52
N HIS A 146 -9.33 -2.07 1.24
CA HIS A 146 -9.92 -1.11 0.32
C HIS A 146 -11.40 -1.42 0.12
N HIS A 147 -12.22 -0.40 0.27
CA HIS A 147 -13.66 -0.49 0.27
C HIS A 147 -14.29 -0.04 -1.05
N TYR A 148 -15.54 -0.45 -1.29
CA TYR A 148 -16.43 0.13 -2.26
C TYR A 148 -17.70 0.62 -1.58
N TRP A 149 -18.08 1.83 -1.92
CA TRP A 149 -19.07 2.61 -1.20
C TRP A 149 -20.34 2.78 -2.03
N ILE A 150 -21.50 2.61 -1.39
CA ILE A 150 -22.78 2.83 -2.03
C ILE A 150 -23.53 3.96 -1.35
N ASN A 151 -24.20 4.79 -2.12
CA ASN A 151 -24.98 5.91 -1.62
C ASN A 151 -26.26 5.41 -0.95
N LYS A 152 -26.22 5.35 0.37
CA LYS A 152 -27.35 4.88 1.18
C LYS A 152 -28.57 5.81 1.05
N THR A 153 -28.34 7.12 0.95
CA THR A 153 -29.43 8.10 0.77
C THR A 153 -30.20 7.81 -0.53
N TRP A 154 -29.50 7.45 -1.60
CA TRP A 154 -30.14 7.08 -2.86
C TRP A 154 -30.92 5.76 -2.75
N LEU A 155 -30.37 4.75 -2.06
CA LEU A 155 -31.09 3.52 -1.79
C LEU A 155 -32.38 3.78 -1.01
N ASP A 156 -32.27 4.55 0.08
CA ASP A 156 -33.43 4.88 0.94
C ASP A 156 -34.52 5.65 0.14
N ASN A 157 -34.11 6.64 -0.68
CA ASN A 157 -35.03 7.44 -1.49
C ASN A 157 -35.80 6.60 -2.53
N LEU A 158 -35.17 5.53 -3.04
CA LEU A 158 -35.77 4.62 -4.01
C LEU A 158 -36.43 3.40 -3.35
N GLY A 159 -36.30 3.23 -2.02
CA GLY A 159 -36.82 2.07 -1.29
C GLY A 159 -36.08 0.78 -1.64
N LEU A 160 -34.78 0.86 -1.93
CA LEU A 160 -33.93 -0.26 -2.29
C LEU A 160 -33.04 -0.69 -1.11
N GLU A 161 -32.74 -1.98 -1.04
CA GLU A 161 -31.73 -2.51 -0.15
C GLU A 161 -30.34 -2.48 -0.82
N ALA A 162 -29.25 -2.51 -0.02
CA ALA A 162 -27.91 -2.65 -0.55
C ALA A 162 -27.73 -4.02 -1.23
N PRO A 163 -27.11 -4.06 -2.43
CA PRO A 163 -26.95 -5.30 -3.18
C PRO A 163 -26.01 -6.27 -2.47
N THR A 164 -26.28 -7.58 -2.61
CA THR A 164 -25.48 -8.69 -2.09
C THR A 164 -24.92 -9.59 -3.20
N THR A 165 -25.39 -9.40 -4.43
CA THR A 165 -24.90 -10.08 -5.63
C THR A 165 -24.55 -9.07 -6.72
N VAL A 166 -23.75 -9.48 -7.71
CA VAL A 166 -23.41 -8.61 -8.86
C VAL A 166 -24.64 -8.32 -9.74
N ASP A 167 -25.61 -9.23 -9.79
CA ASP A 167 -26.87 -9.01 -10.52
C ASP A 167 -27.74 -7.97 -9.81
N GLU A 168 -27.84 -8.03 -8.47
CA GLU A 168 -28.52 -7.00 -7.68
C GLU A 168 -27.82 -5.64 -7.81
N LEU A 169 -26.48 -5.61 -7.85
CA LEU A 169 -25.75 -4.37 -8.13
C LEU A 169 -26.17 -3.77 -9.48
N TYR A 170 -26.24 -4.61 -10.52
CA TYR A 170 -26.70 -4.15 -11.84
C TYR A 170 -28.10 -3.51 -11.74
N ASP A 171 -29.05 -4.17 -11.08
CA ASP A 171 -30.42 -3.66 -10.93
C ASP A 171 -30.47 -2.32 -10.14
N VAL A 172 -29.65 -2.21 -9.10
CA VAL A 172 -29.51 -0.97 -8.32
C VAL A 172 -28.91 0.15 -9.19
N LEU A 173 -27.88 -0.13 -9.98
CA LEU A 173 -27.29 0.87 -10.89
C LEU A 173 -28.28 1.31 -11.97
N VAL A 174 -29.11 0.41 -12.50
CA VAL A 174 -30.20 0.76 -13.42
C VAL A 174 -31.22 1.68 -12.74
N ALA A 175 -31.61 1.35 -11.51
CA ALA A 175 -32.53 2.19 -10.75
C ALA A 175 -31.95 3.58 -10.47
N PHE A 176 -30.66 3.68 -10.18
CA PHE A 176 -29.97 4.97 -10.00
C PHE A 176 -29.97 5.82 -11.28
N ARG A 177 -29.75 5.20 -12.46
CA ARG A 177 -29.77 5.89 -13.76
C ARG A 177 -31.15 6.37 -14.14
N ASP A 178 -32.18 5.54 -13.93
CA ASP A 178 -33.52 5.75 -14.51
C ASP A 178 -34.45 6.60 -13.64
N ASN A 179 -34.06 6.86 -12.39
CA ASN A 179 -34.81 7.68 -11.46
C ASN A 179 -34.02 8.95 -11.08
N ASP A 180 -34.54 9.71 -10.13
CA ASP A 180 -33.95 10.94 -9.56
C ASP A 180 -33.69 10.68 -8.05
N PRO A 181 -32.69 9.83 -7.69
CA PRO A 181 -32.45 9.49 -6.31
C PRO A 181 -31.86 10.62 -5.47
N ASN A 182 -31.25 11.63 -6.10
CA ASN A 182 -30.75 12.83 -5.43
C ASN A 182 -31.83 13.89 -5.26
N GLY A 183 -32.98 13.77 -5.95
CA GLY A 183 -34.16 14.64 -5.82
C GLY A 183 -33.97 16.04 -6.37
N ASN A 184 -33.00 16.25 -7.27
CA ASN A 184 -32.68 17.57 -7.80
C ASN A 184 -33.47 17.93 -9.08
N GLY A 185 -34.22 16.99 -9.65
CA GLY A 185 -35.03 17.15 -10.86
C GLY A 185 -34.23 17.20 -12.16
N GLN A 186 -32.95 16.82 -12.13
CA GLN A 186 -32.06 16.75 -13.28
C GLN A 186 -31.72 15.29 -13.60
N LYS A 187 -31.23 15.03 -14.78
CA LYS A 187 -30.69 13.72 -15.17
C LYS A 187 -29.16 13.81 -15.17
N ASP A 188 -28.59 13.88 -13.99
CA ASP A 188 -27.16 14.03 -13.77
C ASP A 188 -26.56 12.92 -12.89
N GLU A 189 -27.33 11.84 -12.68
CA GLU A 189 -26.89 10.68 -11.93
C GLU A 189 -25.78 9.93 -12.64
N ILE A 190 -24.75 9.63 -11.87
CA ILE A 190 -23.63 8.74 -12.23
C ILE A 190 -23.78 7.48 -11.39
N PRO A 191 -24.38 6.39 -11.93
CA PRO A 191 -24.63 5.20 -11.11
C PRO A 191 -23.36 4.60 -10.54
N TYR A 192 -22.30 4.50 -11.34
CA TYR A 192 -21.00 3.96 -10.94
C TYR A 192 -19.85 4.86 -11.39
N CYS A 193 -19.03 5.30 -10.45
CA CYS A 193 -17.86 6.15 -10.67
C CYS A 193 -16.58 5.41 -10.32
N VAL A 194 -15.58 5.45 -11.19
CA VAL A 194 -14.25 4.86 -11.00
C VAL A 194 -13.16 5.89 -11.29
N VAL A 195 -12.06 5.86 -10.54
CA VAL A 195 -10.85 6.65 -10.78
C VAL A 195 -9.83 5.77 -11.51
N GLY A 196 -9.87 5.74 -12.84
CA GLY A 196 -9.08 4.83 -13.67
C GLY A 196 -8.02 5.47 -14.57
N LYS A 197 -7.81 6.80 -14.50
CA LYS A 197 -6.89 7.53 -15.39
C LYS A 197 -5.49 6.92 -15.44
N ASP A 198 -4.88 6.70 -14.28
CA ASP A 198 -3.52 6.18 -14.19
C ASP A 198 -3.51 4.65 -13.94
N TYR A 199 -4.66 4.08 -13.59
CA TYR A 199 -4.84 2.68 -13.19
C TYR A 199 -6.11 2.08 -13.80
N PRO A 200 -6.11 1.77 -15.11
CA PRO A 200 -7.31 1.30 -15.83
C PRO A 200 -7.93 0.02 -15.26
N HIS A 201 -7.13 -0.85 -14.65
CA HIS A 201 -7.58 -2.08 -14.01
C HIS A 201 -8.54 -1.84 -12.82
N ARG A 202 -8.53 -0.66 -12.23
CA ARG A 202 -9.44 -0.30 -11.14
C ARG A 202 -10.92 -0.43 -11.50
N MET A 203 -11.24 -0.41 -12.78
CA MET A 203 -12.63 -0.65 -13.24
C MET A 203 -13.16 -2.00 -12.77
N PHE A 204 -12.34 -3.03 -12.73
CA PHE A 204 -12.78 -4.40 -12.42
C PHE A 204 -12.10 -5.04 -11.21
N TYR A 205 -11.01 -4.45 -10.72
CA TYR A 205 -10.19 -5.04 -9.65
C TYR A 205 -10.99 -5.32 -8.38
N ASP A 206 -11.86 -4.40 -7.97
CA ASP A 206 -12.60 -4.52 -6.71
C ASP A 206 -13.57 -5.70 -6.68
N LEU A 207 -14.04 -6.17 -7.82
CA LEU A 207 -14.98 -7.29 -7.92
C LEU A 207 -14.34 -8.60 -8.40
N LEU A 208 -13.01 -8.66 -8.55
CA LEU A 208 -12.31 -9.89 -8.96
C LEU A 208 -12.68 -11.09 -8.08
N GLY A 209 -12.77 -10.89 -6.76
CA GLY A 209 -13.15 -11.93 -5.80
C GLY A 209 -14.57 -12.47 -5.99
N SER A 210 -15.47 -11.69 -6.61
CA SER A 210 -16.81 -12.16 -7.00
C SER A 210 -16.78 -13.12 -8.19
N TRP A 211 -15.71 -13.15 -8.96
CA TRP A 211 -15.46 -14.10 -10.05
C TRP A 211 -14.46 -15.20 -9.71
N GLY A 212 -14.08 -15.30 -8.41
CA GLY A 212 -13.17 -16.34 -7.93
C GLY A 212 -11.71 -16.12 -8.25
N PHE A 213 -11.32 -14.84 -8.49
CA PHE A 213 -9.93 -14.46 -8.67
C PHE A 213 -9.35 -13.84 -7.41
N GLY A 214 -8.07 -14.08 -7.18
CA GLY A 214 -7.33 -13.47 -6.08
C GLY A 214 -7.64 -14.01 -4.68
N ILE A 215 -8.50 -15.01 -4.55
CA ILE A 215 -8.92 -15.56 -3.24
C ILE A 215 -7.76 -16.19 -2.48
N ASN A 216 -6.84 -16.83 -3.19
CA ASN A 216 -5.64 -17.46 -2.61
C ASN A 216 -4.40 -16.56 -2.71
N GLY A 217 -4.56 -15.35 -3.19
CA GLY A 217 -3.55 -14.32 -3.33
C GLY A 217 -3.52 -13.68 -4.71
N VAL A 218 -3.26 -12.39 -4.71
CA VAL A 218 -2.94 -11.62 -5.92
C VAL A 218 -1.48 -11.22 -5.85
N MET A 219 -0.78 -11.31 -6.97
CA MET A 219 0.63 -10.91 -7.06
C MET A 219 0.77 -9.41 -7.35
N ASP A 220 -0.21 -8.63 -6.91
CA ASP A 220 -0.38 -7.24 -7.29
C ASP A 220 -0.36 -6.31 -6.09
N SER A 221 -0.10 -5.04 -6.38
CA SER A 221 -0.40 -3.92 -5.49
C SER A 221 -1.44 -3.01 -6.15
N ASP A 222 -1.95 -2.06 -5.40
CA ASP A 222 -2.85 -1.01 -5.88
C ASP A 222 -2.33 -0.27 -7.13
N TYR A 223 -1.02 -0.18 -7.23
CA TYR A 223 -0.32 0.61 -8.24
C TYR A 223 0.30 -0.21 -9.38
N ALA A 224 0.30 -1.54 -9.27
CA ALA A 224 0.90 -2.42 -10.27
C ALA A 224 0.05 -3.68 -10.44
N PHE A 225 -0.70 -3.78 -11.53
CA PHE A 225 -1.52 -4.93 -11.83
C PHE A 225 -0.79 -5.88 -12.79
N SER A 226 -0.38 -7.04 -12.28
CA SER A 226 0.41 -8.03 -13.02
C SER A 226 -0.43 -8.98 -13.87
N TRP A 227 -1.76 -9.00 -13.71
CA TRP A 227 -2.67 -10.00 -14.28
C TRP A 227 -2.48 -11.42 -13.74
N LEU A 228 -1.78 -11.56 -12.60
CA LEU A 228 -1.47 -12.84 -11.99
C LEU A 228 -2.21 -13.01 -10.66
N ASP A 229 -2.79 -14.19 -10.45
CA ASP A 229 -3.28 -14.63 -9.15
C ASP A 229 -2.85 -16.09 -8.87
N ILE A 230 -3.24 -16.58 -7.70
CA ILE A 230 -2.95 -17.93 -7.26
C ILE A 230 -4.24 -18.76 -7.32
N ASP A 231 -4.20 -19.87 -8.03
CA ASP A 231 -5.33 -20.80 -8.11
C ASP A 231 -5.46 -21.67 -6.84
N ASP A 232 -6.53 -22.46 -6.76
CA ASP A 232 -6.79 -23.36 -5.61
C ASP A 232 -5.73 -24.47 -5.43
N ALA A 233 -4.96 -24.77 -6.45
CA ALA A 233 -3.85 -25.71 -6.40
C ALA A 233 -2.52 -25.06 -5.98
N GLY A 234 -2.50 -23.76 -5.84
CA GLY A 234 -1.28 -22.99 -5.51
C GLY A 234 -0.42 -22.64 -6.73
N ASN A 235 -1.01 -22.69 -7.93
CA ASN A 235 -0.30 -22.30 -9.15
C ASN A 235 -0.59 -20.84 -9.50
N VAL A 236 0.45 -20.15 -9.93
CA VAL A 236 0.32 -18.81 -10.55
C VAL A 236 -0.33 -18.97 -11.93
N ARG A 237 -1.38 -18.20 -12.20
CA ARG A 237 -2.06 -18.17 -13.49
C ARG A 237 -2.22 -16.74 -13.99
N PHE A 238 -2.36 -16.58 -15.31
CA PHE A 238 -2.64 -15.30 -15.94
C PHE A 238 -4.15 -15.17 -16.14
N ILE A 239 -4.82 -14.35 -15.33
CA ILE A 239 -6.30 -14.28 -15.29
C ILE A 239 -6.91 -13.68 -16.55
N GLY A 240 -6.21 -12.81 -17.27
CA GLY A 240 -6.70 -12.11 -18.46
C GLY A 240 -7.06 -13.00 -19.65
N ARG A 241 -6.80 -14.31 -19.60
CA ARG A 241 -7.17 -15.30 -20.63
C ARG A 241 -8.23 -16.33 -20.17
N GLU A 242 -8.68 -16.22 -18.91
CA GLU A 242 -9.63 -17.16 -18.30
C GLU A 242 -11.08 -16.90 -18.74
N ASP A 243 -11.87 -17.96 -18.91
CA ASP A 243 -13.29 -17.85 -19.29
C ASP A 243 -14.13 -17.08 -18.25
N LYS A 244 -13.85 -17.30 -16.96
CA LYS A 244 -14.49 -16.53 -15.87
C LYS A 244 -14.17 -15.04 -15.99
N PHE A 245 -12.95 -14.68 -16.41
CA PHE A 245 -12.56 -13.29 -16.60
C PHE A 245 -13.25 -12.67 -17.81
N LYS A 246 -13.39 -13.44 -18.92
CA LYS A 246 -14.21 -13.02 -20.07
C LYS A 246 -15.63 -12.65 -19.64
N ASN A 247 -16.26 -13.51 -18.83
CA ASN A 247 -17.61 -13.25 -18.32
C ASN A 247 -17.66 -11.96 -17.47
N MET A 248 -16.64 -11.69 -16.67
CA MET A 248 -16.55 -10.41 -15.95
C MET A 248 -16.41 -9.22 -16.89
N VAL A 249 -15.62 -9.33 -17.95
CA VAL A 249 -15.50 -8.28 -18.97
C VAL A 249 -16.83 -8.06 -19.70
N GLU A 250 -17.61 -9.11 -19.97
CA GLU A 250 -18.97 -9.03 -20.53
C GLU A 250 -19.90 -8.23 -19.58
N PHE A 251 -19.83 -8.49 -18.28
CA PHE A 251 -20.56 -7.72 -17.27
C PHE A 251 -20.20 -6.22 -17.31
N TYR A 252 -18.92 -5.87 -17.27
CA TYR A 252 -18.48 -4.47 -17.34
C TYR A 252 -18.78 -3.80 -18.69
N ASN A 253 -18.72 -4.54 -19.80
CA ASN A 253 -19.13 -4.04 -21.10
C ASN A 253 -20.64 -3.69 -21.08
N LYS A 254 -21.47 -4.53 -20.48
CA LYS A 254 -22.90 -4.25 -20.30
C LYS A 254 -23.11 -2.97 -19.47
N LEU A 255 -22.44 -2.83 -18.32
CA LEU A 255 -22.53 -1.63 -17.51
C LEU A 255 -22.12 -0.37 -18.30
N TRP A 256 -21.03 -0.45 -19.05
CA TRP A 256 -20.52 0.66 -19.84
C TRP A 256 -21.45 1.05 -20.99
N THR A 257 -21.89 0.07 -21.78
CA THR A 257 -22.73 0.32 -22.97
C THR A 257 -24.12 0.82 -22.61
N GLU A 258 -24.65 0.41 -21.46
CA GLU A 258 -25.92 0.86 -20.94
C GLU A 258 -25.84 2.22 -20.18
N GLY A 259 -24.65 2.81 -20.08
CA GLY A 259 -24.44 4.11 -19.44
C GLY A 259 -24.54 4.07 -17.90
N LEU A 260 -24.26 2.92 -17.30
CA LEU A 260 -24.24 2.73 -15.86
C LEU A 260 -22.90 3.12 -15.22
N VAL A 261 -21.85 3.28 -16.04
CA VAL A 261 -20.52 3.71 -15.60
C VAL A 261 -20.23 5.11 -16.13
N ASP A 262 -19.62 5.95 -15.31
CA ASP A 262 -19.12 7.25 -15.70
C ASP A 262 -18.19 7.16 -16.93
N LYS A 263 -18.53 7.83 -18.00
CA LYS A 263 -17.75 7.82 -19.26
C LYS A 263 -16.36 8.43 -19.10
N GLU A 264 -16.14 9.22 -18.06
CA GLU A 264 -14.83 9.79 -17.73
C GLU A 264 -13.96 8.89 -16.84
N SER A 265 -14.46 7.70 -16.47
CA SER A 265 -13.74 6.79 -15.53
C SER A 265 -12.29 6.49 -15.93
N TYR A 266 -11.97 6.41 -17.23
CA TYR A 266 -10.59 6.19 -17.70
C TYR A 266 -9.77 7.48 -17.90
N SER A 267 -10.36 8.66 -17.72
CA SER A 267 -9.69 9.96 -17.93
C SER A 267 -9.68 10.86 -16.69
N GLN A 268 -10.51 10.55 -15.68
CA GLN A 268 -10.62 11.35 -14.47
C GLN A 268 -9.64 10.90 -13.39
N ASP A 269 -9.13 11.88 -12.66
CA ASP A 269 -8.37 11.68 -11.42
C ASP A 269 -9.29 11.73 -10.17
N GLN A 270 -8.68 11.48 -9.00
CA GLN A 270 -9.41 11.47 -7.73
C GLN A 270 -10.08 12.82 -7.41
N THR A 271 -9.46 13.94 -7.76
CA THR A 271 -10.02 15.26 -7.50
C THR A 271 -11.29 15.49 -8.32
N GLN A 272 -11.28 15.09 -9.58
CA GLN A 272 -12.44 15.18 -10.47
C GLN A 272 -13.58 14.27 -10.00
N ALA A 273 -13.27 13.03 -9.60
CA ALA A 273 -14.27 12.12 -9.02
C ALA A 273 -14.85 12.65 -7.70
N ALA A 274 -14.01 13.21 -6.82
CA ALA A 274 -14.44 13.84 -5.57
C ALA A 274 -15.41 15.00 -5.81
N ALA A 275 -15.17 15.80 -6.85
CA ALA A 275 -16.09 16.90 -7.20
C ALA A 275 -17.50 16.40 -7.55
N LYS A 276 -17.60 15.29 -8.33
CA LYS A 276 -18.89 14.65 -8.68
C LYS A 276 -19.58 14.05 -7.45
N VAL A 277 -18.82 13.40 -6.57
CA VAL A 277 -19.33 12.85 -5.30
C VAL A 277 -19.88 13.98 -4.42
N ASN A 278 -19.12 15.06 -4.24
CA ASN A 278 -19.54 16.20 -3.44
C ASN A 278 -20.72 16.99 -4.05
N ALA A 279 -20.89 16.90 -5.36
CA ALA A 279 -22.07 17.44 -6.04
C ALA A 279 -23.34 16.59 -5.86
N GLY A 280 -23.23 15.43 -5.19
CA GLY A 280 -24.34 14.51 -4.95
C GLY A 280 -24.78 13.71 -6.18
N GLN A 281 -23.88 13.55 -7.17
CA GLN A 281 -24.19 12.95 -8.46
C GLN A 281 -23.84 11.45 -8.55
N VAL A 282 -23.19 10.85 -7.53
CA VAL A 282 -22.62 9.50 -7.62
C VAL A 282 -23.36 8.52 -6.73
N GLY A 283 -23.71 7.34 -7.28
CA GLY A 283 -24.41 6.26 -6.56
C GLY A 283 -23.45 5.24 -5.94
N PHE A 284 -22.53 4.69 -6.72
CA PHE A 284 -21.57 3.67 -6.28
C PHE A 284 -20.15 4.10 -6.65
N VAL A 285 -19.24 3.95 -5.68
CA VAL A 285 -17.82 4.31 -5.84
C VAL A 285 -16.96 3.12 -5.45
N ALA A 286 -16.18 2.64 -6.39
CA ALA A 286 -15.18 1.63 -6.12
C ALA A 286 -13.90 2.27 -5.58
N ARG A 287 -13.22 1.53 -4.71
CA ARG A 287 -11.87 1.72 -4.26
C ARG A 287 -11.56 3.03 -3.55
N ALA A 288 -11.96 3.07 -2.30
CA ALA A 288 -11.48 4.07 -1.34
C ALA A 288 -11.21 3.38 -0.01
N GLN A 289 -10.02 3.51 0.56
CA GLN A 289 -9.74 2.99 1.91
C GLN A 289 -10.71 3.57 2.93
N ASN A 290 -11.11 4.81 2.73
CA ASN A 290 -12.02 5.54 3.61
C ASN A 290 -12.78 6.61 2.80
N THR A 291 -13.71 7.29 3.46
CA THR A 291 -14.56 8.32 2.86
C THR A 291 -13.99 9.74 2.94
N GLN A 292 -12.80 9.92 3.49
CA GLN A 292 -12.25 11.27 3.76
C GLN A 292 -12.17 12.14 2.50
N TRP A 293 -11.83 11.56 1.35
CA TRP A 293 -11.77 12.27 0.08
C TRP A 293 -13.16 12.70 -0.47
N MET A 294 -14.24 12.10 0.06
CA MET A 294 -15.63 12.44 -0.31
C MET A 294 -16.12 13.71 0.40
N GLY A 295 -15.33 14.30 1.31
CA GLY A 295 -15.69 15.50 2.04
C GLY A 295 -17.03 15.38 2.78
N ALA A 296 -17.89 16.40 2.69
CA ALA A 296 -19.19 16.41 3.36
C ALA A 296 -20.19 15.36 2.81
N ALA A 297 -19.98 14.86 1.60
CA ALA A 297 -20.86 13.84 1.03
C ALA A 297 -20.64 12.44 1.65
N ALA A 298 -19.56 12.24 2.40
CA ALA A 298 -19.22 10.97 3.04
C ALA A 298 -20.35 10.39 3.89
N GLU A 299 -21.14 11.25 4.57
CA GLU A 299 -22.27 10.84 5.41
C GLU A 299 -23.38 10.10 4.65
N ASN A 300 -23.44 10.26 3.33
CA ASN A 300 -24.43 9.61 2.48
C ASN A 300 -24.01 8.20 2.05
N TYR A 301 -22.78 7.78 2.33
CA TYR A 301 -22.24 6.53 1.84
C TYR A 301 -22.02 5.52 2.96
N VAL A 302 -22.28 4.27 2.64
CA VAL A 302 -21.96 3.11 3.48
C VAL A 302 -21.16 2.10 2.67
N GLN A 303 -20.42 1.22 3.36
CA GLN A 303 -19.80 0.07 2.71
C GLN A 303 -20.87 -0.80 2.05
N CYS A 304 -20.72 -1.05 0.76
CA CYS A 304 -21.53 -2.04 0.06
C CYS A 304 -21.14 -3.45 0.55
N PRO A 305 -22.09 -4.36 0.83
CA PRO A 305 -21.75 -5.75 1.13
C PRO A 305 -20.85 -6.37 0.07
N VAL A 306 -19.99 -7.32 0.46
CA VAL A 306 -19.22 -8.09 -0.53
C VAL A 306 -20.19 -8.86 -1.42
N LEU A 307 -20.04 -8.72 -2.74
CA LEU A 307 -20.99 -9.23 -3.70
C LEU A 307 -20.68 -10.68 -4.07
N GLU A 308 -21.70 -11.51 -4.10
CA GLU A 308 -21.61 -12.84 -4.69
C GLU A 308 -21.70 -12.76 -6.21
N GLY A 309 -20.77 -13.40 -6.90
CA GLY A 309 -20.70 -13.44 -8.34
C GLY A 309 -21.47 -14.62 -8.96
N PRO A 310 -21.45 -14.72 -10.31
CA PRO A 310 -22.27 -15.67 -11.03
C PRO A 310 -21.87 -17.14 -10.82
N TYR A 311 -20.71 -17.39 -10.23
CA TYR A 311 -20.20 -18.74 -9.94
C TYR A 311 -20.30 -19.09 -8.44
N GLY A 312 -20.91 -18.22 -7.62
CA GLY A 312 -21.05 -18.40 -6.17
C GLY A 312 -19.82 -17.94 -5.37
N ASP A 313 -18.81 -17.40 -6.04
CA ASP A 313 -17.63 -16.85 -5.38
C ASP A 313 -17.99 -15.51 -4.71
N ARG A 314 -17.46 -15.29 -3.50
CA ARG A 314 -17.71 -14.09 -2.70
C ARG A 314 -16.52 -13.77 -1.81
N ALA A 315 -15.64 -12.89 -2.25
CA ALA A 315 -14.47 -12.48 -1.50
C ALA A 315 -14.09 -11.02 -1.77
N LEU A 316 -13.57 -10.34 -0.75
CA LEU A 316 -12.91 -9.06 -0.89
C LEU A 316 -11.39 -9.30 -0.93
N ILE A 317 -10.82 -9.16 -2.11
CA ILE A 317 -9.40 -9.42 -2.37
C ILE A 317 -8.56 -8.14 -2.30
N ASN A 318 -9.19 -6.99 -2.23
CA ASN A 318 -8.54 -5.70 -2.28
C ASN A 318 -7.94 -5.35 -0.91
N VAL A 319 -6.86 -6.04 -0.59
CA VAL A 319 -6.13 -5.93 0.67
C VAL A 319 -4.65 -5.65 0.44
N GLU A 320 -4.03 -4.99 1.41
CA GLU A 320 -2.59 -4.75 1.44
C GLU A 320 -1.90 -5.76 2.34
N SER A 321 -0.63 -6.03 2.06
CA SER A 321 0.20 -6.87 2.95
C SER A 321 0.54 -6.13 4.25
N ASN A 322 0.68 -6.88 5.35
CA ASN A 322 1.24 -6.37 6.61
C ASN A 322 2.65 -5.79 6.42
N VAL A 323 3.41 -6.29 5.46
CA VAL A 323 4.66 -5.68 4.99
C VAL A 323 4.30 -4.60 3.98
N GLN A 324 3.98 -3.42 4.49
CA GLN A 324 3.46 -2.33 3.65
C GLN A 324 4.54 -1.82 2.68
N MET A 325 5.78 -1.65 3.16
CA MET A 325 6.90 -1.18 2.33
C MET A 325 8.18 -1.90 2.71
N THR A 326 9.01 -2.21 1.71
CA THR A 326 10.40 -2.68 1.85
C THR A 326 11.37 -1.63 1.31
N GLY A 327 12.68 -1.81 1.49
CA GLY A 327 13.67 -0.83 1.04
C GLY A 327 13.55 0.53 1.74
N VAL A 328 13.08 0.55 2.99
CA VAL A 328 12.74 1.79 3.72
C VAL A 328 13.96 2.36 4.42
N ALA A 329 14.75 1.51 5.08
CA ALA A 329 15.99 1.89 5.73
C ALA A 329 17.05 0.82 5.51
N VAL A 330 18.27 1.24 5.22
CA VAL A 330 19.41 0.35 4.98
C VAL A 330 20.63 0.82 5.75
N ILE A 331 21.46 -0.13 6.16
CA ILE A 331 22.81 0.11 6.70
C ILE A 331 23.79 -0.20 5.57
N THR A 332 24.70 0.71 5.27
CA THR A 332 25.73 0.46 4.26
C THR A 332 26.99 -0.12 4.86
N THR A 333 27.83 -0.73 4.05
CA THR A 333 29.13 -1.26 4.50
C THR A 333 30.18 -0.19 4.87
N ALA A 334 29.86 1.09 4.66
CA ALA A 334 30.66 2.20 5.20
C ALA A 334 30.52 2.34 6.71
N ASN A 335 29.41 1.82 7.28
CA ASN A 335 29.10 1.91 8.69
C ASN A 335 30.08 1.03 9.53
N LYS A 336 30.69 1.67 10.55
CA LYS A 336 31.64 1.02 11.46
C LYS A 336 30.99 0.51 12.76
N TYR A 337 29.71 0.79 12.94
CA TYR A 337 28.93 0.51 14.16
C TYR A 337 27.59 -0.15 13.81
N PRO A 338 27.58 -1.25 13.00
CA PRO A 338 26.33 -1.84 12.52
C PRO A 338 25.44 -2.33 13.67
N GLU A 339 26.01 -2.85 14.77
CA GLU A 339 25.28 -3.30 15.94
C GLU A 339 24.50 -2.13 16.60
N ALA A 340 25.18 -1.00 16.81
CA ALA A 340 24.57 0.19 17.39
C ALA A 340 23.50 0.78 16.45
N THR A 341 23.78 0.79 15.16
CA THR A 341 22.86 1.29 14.13
C THR A 341 21.62 0.40 14.03
N MET A 342 21.79 -0.92 14.11
CA MET A 342 20.67 -1.86 14.11
C MET A 342 19.78 -1.67 15.35
N ARG A 343 20.37 -1.47 16.54
CA ARG A 343 19.62 -1.13 17.75
C ARG A 343 18.88 0.20 17.64
N TRP A 344 19.47 1.19 16.99
CA TRP A 344 18.83 2.47 16.71
C TRP A 344 17.64 2.32 15.77
N LEU A 345 17.75 1.50 14.72
CA LEU A 345 16.65 1.18 13.82
C LEU A 345 15.55 0.37 14.52
N ASP A 346 15.92 -0.56 15.38
CA ASP A 346 14.98 -1.39 16.13
C ASP A 346 14.06 -0.58 17.07
N TYR A 347 14.54 0.55 17.57
CA TYR A 347 13.72 1.44 18.40
C TYR A 347 12.43 1.89 17.71
N PHE A 348 12.45 2.07 16.38
CA PHE A 348 11.26 2.44 15.61
C PHE A 348 10.17 1.36 15.62
N TYR A 349 10.50 0.11 15.94
CA TYR A 349 9.53 -0.99 16.08
C TYR A 349 8.98 -1.16 17.50
N SER A 350 9.54 -0.45 18.46
CA SER A 350 8.95 -0.35 19.80
C SER A 350 7.73 0.57 19.79
N GLU A 351 6.84 0.43 20.79
CA GLU A 351 5.71 1.35 20.95
C GLU A 351 6.19 2.79 21.13
N GLU A 352 7.18 3.02 22.01
CA GLU A 352 7.73 4.36 22.26
C GLU A 352 8.33 4.99 21.00
N GLY A 353 9.11 4.21 20.23
CA GLY A 353 9.72 4.68 19.00
C GLY A 353 8.68 4.98 17.92
N THR A 354 7.67 4.13 17.78
CA THR A 354 6.55 4.36 16.86
C THR A 354 5.78 5.63 17.26
N VAL A 355 5.49 5.82 18.55
CA VAL A 355 4.81 7.02 19.06
C VAL A 355 5.65 8.28 18.79
N LEU A 356 6.94 8.27 19.15
CA LEU A 356 7.83 9.39 18.88
C LEU A 356 7.89 9.75 17.39
N CYS A 357 7.96 8.73 16.54
CA CYS A 357 8.04 8.89 15.10
C CYS A 357 6.75 9.44 14.49
N ARG A 358 5.59 8.99 14.97
CA ARG A 358 4.26 9.29 14.39
C ARG A 358 3.54 10.45 15.06
N LEU A 359 3.63 10.55 16.36
CA LEU A 359 2.89 11.53 17.16
C LEU A 359 3.78 12.64 17.71
N GLY A 360 5.10 12.40 17.81
CA GLY A 360 6.06 13.37 18.32
C GLY A 360 6.25 13.30 19.82
N ILE A 361 6.13 14.43 20.51
CA ILE A 361 6.49 14.59 21.92
C ILE A 361 5.24 14.85 22.76
N GLU A 362 5.07 14.07 23.83
CA GLU A 362 3.96 14.24 24.77
C GLU A 362 3.98 15.65 25.41
N GLY A 363 2.81 16.28 25.46
CA GLY A 363 2.64 17.65 25.94
C GLY A 363 2.92 18.74 24.90
N GLU A 364 3.54 18.39 23.76
CA GLU A 364 3.86 19.33 22.67
C GLU A 364 2.98 19.07 21.43
N SER A 365 2.78 17.81 21.07
CA SER A 365 2.01 17.40 19.89
C SER A 365 0.86 16.46 20.21
N TYR A 366 0.95 15.69 21.28
CA TYR A 366 -0.10 14.78 21.73
C TYR A 366 -0.14 14.70 23.27
N GLU A 367 -1.21 14.13 23.80
CA GLU A 367 -1.40 13.75 25.19
C GLU A 367 -2.01 12.35 25.31
N VAL A 368 -1.91 11.73 26.48
CA VAL A 368 -2.55 10.45 26.78
C VAL A 368 -3.77 10.68 27.66
N VAL A 369 -4.98 10.41 27.13
CA VAL A 369 -6.24 10.55 27.86
C VAL A 369 -6.92 9.18 27.91
N ASP A 370 -7.18 8.70 29.13
CA ASP A 370 -7.79 7.38 29.38
C ASP A 370 -7.04 6.22 28.66
N GLY A 371 -5.70 6.30 28.62
CA GLY A 371 -4.82 5.32 27.98
C GLY A 371 -4.82 5.36 26.44
N LYS A 372 -5.34 6.44 25.84
CA LYS A 372 -5.36 6.64 24.39
C LYS A 372 -4.58 7.87 23.99
N TYR A 373 -3.80 7.75 22.92
CA TYR A 373 -3.09 8.87 22.33
C TYR A 373 -4.08 9.83 21.64
N GLN A 374 -3.95 11.11 21.93
CA GLN A 374 -4.77 12.17 21.31
C GLN A 374 -3.89 13.32 20.88
N LEU A 375 -3.96 13.72 19.62
CA LEU A 375 -3.28 14.92 19.15
C LEU A 375 -3.84 16.16 19.84
N LEU A 376 -2.97 17.08 20.21
CA LEU A 376 -3.34 18.35 20.83
C LEU A 376 -4.04 19.27 19.85
N ASP A 377 -4.77 20.25 20.37
CA ASP A 377 -5.56 21.18 19.54
C ASP A 377 -4.68 22.06 18.66
N ASN A 378 -3.49 22.46 19.10
CA ASN A 378 -2.50 23.18 18.28
C ASN A 378 -2.01 22.39 17.06
N ILE A 379 -2.17 21.06 17.04
CA ILE A 379 -1.89 20.19 15.90
C ILE A 379 -3.13 20.07 15.02
N LYS A 380 -4.31 19.72 15.62
CA LYS A 380 -5.57 19.50 14.90
C LYS A 380 -6.12 20.77 14.26
N ASN A 381 -6.05 21.88 14.99
CA ASN A 381 -6.57 23.19 14.62
C ASN A 381 -5.46 24.23 14.68
N ASN A 382 -4.40 24.00 13.89
CA ASN A 382 -3.18 24.80 13.94
C ASN A 382 -3.47 26.29 13.71
N PRO A 383 -3.07 27.20 14.64
CA PRO A 383 -3.38 28.62 14.56
C PRO A 383 -2.72 29.34 13.37
N ASP A 384 -1.62 28.79 12.83
CA ASP A 384 -0.91 29.35 11.67
C ASP A 384 -1.50 28.85 10.34
N GLY A 385 -2.61 28.08 10.38
CA GLY A 385 -3.28 27.55 9.19
C GLY A 385 -2.52 26.41 8.49
N LEU A 386 -1.64 25.73 9.19
CA LEU A 386 -0.95 24.54 8.68
C LEU A 386 -1.93 23.37 8.54
N THR A 387 -1.71 22.53 7.55
CA THR A 387 -2.39 21.23 7.47
C THR A 387 -2.00 20.35 8.65
N LEU A 388 -2.79 19.31 8.94
CA LEU A 388 -2.48 18.36 10.02
C LEU A 388 -1.06 17.80 9.88
N ASP A 389 -0.68 17.34 8.68
CA ASP A 389 0.64 16.80 8.41
C ASP A 389 1.77 17.83 8.59
N GLN A 390 1.53 19.08 8.20
CA GLN A 390 2.51 20.15 8.38
C GLN A 390 2.70 20.53 9.86
N ALA A 391 1.60 20.60 10.62
CA ALA A 391 1.64 20.88 12.05
C ALA A 391 2.32 19.73 12.82
N LEU A 392 1.93 18.49 12.51
CA LEU A 392 2.52 17.29 13.11
C LEU A 392 4.00 17.13 12.72
N GLY A 393 4.36 17.45 11.47
CA GLY A 393 5.74 17.37 10.96
C GLY A 393 6.74 18.33 11.62
N GLN A 394 6.29 19.20 12.53
CA GLN A 394 7.18 19.98 13.41
C GLN A 394 7.68 19.18 14.61
N TRP A 395 6.99 18.09 14.96
CA TRP A 395 7.23 17.29 16.17
C TRP A 395 7.49 15.82 15.88
N ALA A 396 6.95 15.29 14.77
CA ALA A 396 7.03 13.91 14.34
C ALA A 396 7.67 13.81 12.95
N ILE A 397 8.45 12.76 12.71
CA ILE A 397 9.14 12.57 11.42
C ILE A 397 8.34 11.74 10.42
N PHE A 398 7.23 11.12 10.84
CA PHE A 398 6.42 10.25 9.97
C PHE A 398 5.70 10.98 8.83
N PRO A 399 5.17 12.21 8.96
CA PRO A 399 4.45 12.84 7.87
C PRO A 399 5.20 12.73 6.53
N GLY A 400 4.55 12.06 5.55
CA GLY A 400 5.15 11.67 4.27
C GLY A 400 5.61 10.22 4.17
N GLY A 401 5.49 9.41 5.23
CA GLY A 401 5.69 7.96 5.21
C GLY A 401 7.15 7.48 5.04
N TYR A 402 7.30 6.23 4.61
CA TYR A 402 8.60 5.58 4.32
C TYR A 402 9.57 5.53 5.52
N LEU A 403 9.07 5.15 6.70
CA LEU A 403 9.93 4.94 7.86
C LEU A 403 9.86 3.49 8.35
N PRO A 404 10.96 2.94 8.90
CA PRO A 404 10.93 1.64 9.57
C PRO A 404 10.06 1.80 10.82
N GLN A 405 8.97 1.04 10.93
CA GLN A 405 8.04 1.13 12.05
C GLN A 405 7.03 0.00 12.04
N TYR A 406 6.35 -0.18 13.15
CA TYR A 406 5.21 -1.07 13.29
C TYR A 406 3.95 -0.28 13.67
N ILE A 407 3.06 -0.12 12.71
CA ILE A 407 1.84 0.68 12.86
C ILE A 407 0.74 -0.20 13.43
N THR A 408 0.21 0.18 14.59
CA THR A 408 -0.92 -0.48 15.25
C THR A 408 -2.11 0.47 15.37
N ASN A 409 -3.29 -0.06 15.69
CA ASN A 409 -4.50 0.73 15.88
C ASN A 409 -4.38 1.78 16.98
N GLU A 410 -3.55 1.52 18.00
CA GLU A 410 -3.36 2.40 19.16
C GLU A 410 -2.62 3.68 18.79
N VAL A 411 -1.62 3.58 17.91
CA VAL A 411 -0.79 4.72 17.48
C VAL A 411 -1.27 5.38 16.19
N ASP A 412 -2.15 4.72 15.45
CA ASP A 412 -2.65 5.27 14.19
C ASP A 412 -3.72 6.35 14.44
N GLN A 413 -3.49 7.55 13.93
CA GLN A 413 -4.42 8.69 13.98
C GLN A 413 -4.98 9.03 12.60
N SER A 414 -4.83 8.11 11.65
CA SER A 414 -5.33 8.29 10.28
C SER A 414 -6.84 8.08 10.18
N ALA A 415 -7.36 8.34 9.00
CA ALA A 415 -8.76 8.07 8.66
C ALA A 415 -9.17 6.58 8.82
N ALA A 416 -8.20 5.65 8.90
CA ALA A 416 -8.43 4.25 9.22
C ALA A 416 -9.09 4.04 10.60
N GLN A 417 -8.93 4.98 11.51
CA GLN A 417 -9.53 4.94 12.86
C GLN A 417 -10.91 5.59 12.95
N LEU A 418 -11.41 6.19 11.88
CA LEU A 418 -12.72 6.81 11.86
C LEU A 418 -13.84 5.78 12.11
N PRO A 419 -14.93 6.15 12.79
CA PRO A 419 -16.04 5.24 13.08
C PRO A 419 -16.64 4.59 11.83
N GLU A 420 -16.76 5.36 10.73
CA GLU A 420 -17.28 4.89 9.45
C GLU A 420 -16.36 3.85 8.79
N THR A 421 -15.03 4.01 8.90
CA THR A 421 -14.07 3.03 8.38
C THR A 421 -14.15 1.73 9.18
N LYS A 422 -14.26 1.82 10.52
CA LYS A 422 -14.45 0.64 11.38
C LYS A 422 -15.76 -0.07 11.09
N ALA A 423 -16.84 0.66 10.91
CA ALA A 423 -18.13 0.09 10.53
C ALA A 423 -18.06 -0.59 9.15
N ALA A 424 -17.30 -0.02 8.20
CA ALA A 424 -17.07 -0.62 6.89
C ALA A 424 -16.30 -1.94 6.99
N ASN A 425 -15.24 -1.99 7.81
CA ASN A 425 -14.48 -3.22 8.07
C ASN A 425 -15.39 -4.33 8.65
N ASP A 426 -16.30 -3.98 9.57
CA ASP A 426 -17.23 -4.95 10.17
C ASP A 426 -18.19 -5.57 9.12
N VAL A 427 -18.60 -4.80 8.11
CA VAL A 427 -19.47 -5.29 7.01
C VAL A 427 -18.75 -6.32 6.14
N VAL A 428 -17.47 -6.18 5.90
CA VAL A 428 -16.71 -7.02 4.95
C VAL A 428 -15.89 -8.11 5.62
N ARG A 429 -15.70 -8.06 6.93
CA ARG A 429 -14.79 -8.90 7.73
C ARG A 429 -14.79 -10.37 7.37
N ASP A 430 -15.97 -10.98 7.22
CA ASP A 430 -16.13 -12.41 6.96
C ASP A 430 -15.73 -12.83 5.53
N TYR A 431 -15.51 -11.86 4.66
CA TYR A 431 -15.21 -12.06 3.23
C TYR A 431 -13.84 -11.53 2.81
N VAL A 432 -13.14 -10.84 3.71
CA VAL A 432 -11.79 -10.33 3.45
C VAL A 432 -10.84 -11.52 3.38
N VAL A 433 -10.04 -11.59 2.29
CA VAL A 433 -8.96 -12.58 2.23
C VAL A 433 -7.89 -12.25 3.27
N PRO A 434 -7.23 -13.26 3.87
CA PRO A 434 -6.17 -13.01 4.85
C PRO A 434 -5.05 -12.14 4.26
N PHE A 435 -4.57 -11.15 5.02
CA PHE A 435 -3.49 -10.25 4.57
C PHE A 435 -2.19 -11.00 4.24
N GLU A 436 -1.98 -12.14 4.88
CA GLU A 436 -0.84 -13.03 4.66
C GLU A 436 -0.88 -13.73 3.29
N THR A 437 -2.03 -13.73 2.60
CA THR A 437 -2.15 -14.30 1.25
C THR A 437 -1.63 -13.36 0.17
N VAL A 438 -1.31 -12.10 0.50
CA VAL A 438 -0.71 -11.14 -0.45
C VAL A 438 0.80 -11.39 -0.50
N PRO A 439 1.32 -12.14 -1.49
CA PRO A 439 2.72 -12.49 -1.52
C PRO A 439 3.59 -11.28 -1.89
N ARG A 440 4.62 -11.04 -1.13
CA ARG A 440 5.67 -10.05 -1.45
C ARG A 440 6.86 -10.76 -2.07
N VAL A 441 6.65 -11.34 -3.27
CA VAL A 441 7.69 -12.10 -3.97
C VAL A 441 8.90 -11.23 -4.33
N LYS A 442 10.07 -11.85 -4.34
CA LYS A 442 11.33 -11.24 -4.74
C LYS A 442 11.92 -12.03 -5.90
N PHE A 443 12.43 -11.31 -6.88
CA PHE A 443 13.04 -11.88 -8.06
C PHE A 443 14.57 -11.89 -7.94
N THR A 444 15.21 -12.94 -8.46
CA THR A 444 16.66 -12.96 -8.67
C THR A 444 17.04 -11.92 -9.73
N GLU A 445 18.33 -11.61 -9.85
CA GLU A 445 18.82 -10.70 -10.89
C GLU A 445 18.49 -11.22 -12.30
N GLU A 446 18.70 -12.53 -12.53
CA GLU A 446 18.38 -13.16 -13.84
C GLU A 446 16.90 -13.07 -14.18
N GLU A 447 16.02 -13.37 -13.21
CA GLU A 447 14.56 -13.24 -13.37
C GLU A 447 14.15 -11.78 -13.65
N SER A 448 14.71 -10.84 -12.92
CA SER A 448 14.44 -9.41 -13.10
C SER A 448 14.84 -8.91 -14.48
N ILE A 449 16.00 -9.35 -14.98
CA ILE A 449 16.45 -9.03 -16.35
C ILE A 449 15.49 -9.60 -17.39
N LYS A 450 15.07 -10.86 -17.25
CA LYS A 450 14.11 -11.49 -18.15
C LYS A 450 12.76 -10.77 -18.13
N LEU A 451 12.18 -10.55 -16.95
CA LEU A 451 10.92 -9.82 -16.81
C LEU A 451 11.00 -8.41 -17.42
N GLY A 452 12.11 -7.73 -17.25
CA GLY A 452 12.36 -6.41 -17.84
C GLY A 452 12.30 -6.36 -19.37
N THR A 453 12.40 -7.52 -20.04
CA THR A 453 12.35 -7.58 -21.52
C THR A 453 10.95 -7.68 -22.11
N TYR A 454 9.94 -8.16 -21.35
CA TYR A 454 8.61 -8.44 -21.92
C TYR A 454 7.42 -8.27 -20.96
N ALA A 455 7.64 -8.24 -19.64
CA ALA A 455 6.52 -8.24 -18.69
C ALA A 455 5.59 -7.03 -18.90
N GLN A 456 6.16 -5.85 -19.11
CA GLN A 456 5.39 -4.63 -19.33
C GLN A 456 4.58 -4.69 -20.64
N ASP A 457 5.11 -5.31 -21.70
CA ASP A 457 4.41 -5.46 -22.97
C ASP A 457 3.19 -6.37 -22.82
N ILE A 458 3.33 -7.49 -22.06
CA ILE A 458 2.22 -8.39 -21.75
C ILE A 458 1.13 -7.65 -20.97
N VAL A 459 1.50 -6.96 -19.91
CA VAL A 459 0.57 -6.20 -19.06
C VAL A 459 -0.14 -5.11 -19.86
N ASN A 460 0.60 -4.34 -20.68
CA ASN A 460 0.02 -3.28 -21.51
C ASN A 460 -0.94 -3.87 -22.54
N TYR A 461 -0.55 -4.93 -23.22
CA TYR A 461 -1.39 -5.59 -24.23
C TYR A 461 -2.72 -6.07 -23.61
N ALA A 462 -2.66 -6.74 -22.47
CA ALA A 462 -3.85 -7.22 -21.78
C ALA A 462 -4.73 -6.04 -21.32
N THR A 463 -4.15 -5.04 -20.67
CA THR A 463 -4.87 -3.87 -20.15
C THR A 463 -5.57 -3.10 -21.27
N GLU A 464 -4.86 -2.76 -22.35
CA GLU A 464 -5.44 -2.02 -23.47
C GLU A 464 -6.59 -2.78 -24.15
N ASN A 465 -6.45 -4.09 -24.37
CA ASN A 465 -7.50 -4.88 -24.98
C ASN A 465 -8.72 -5.02 -24.08
N VAL A 466 -8.52 -5.26 -22.78
CA VAL A 466 -9.63 -5.37 -21.81
C VAL A 466 -10.39 -4.06 -21.72
N VAL A 467 -9.69 -2.91 -21.68
CA VAL A 467 -10.36 -1.59 -21.73
C VAL A 467 -11.19 -1.44 -23.01
N LYS A 468 -10.65 -1.82 -24.19
CA LYS A 468 -11.38 -1.76 -25.46
C LYS A 468 -12.60 -2.68 -25.48
N PHE A 469 -12.51 -3.87 -24.88
CA PHE A 469 -13.68 -4.74 -24.71
C PHE A 469 -14.73 -4.13 -23.79
N ILE A 470 -14.33 -3.59 -22.64
CA ILE A 470 -15.25 -2.94 -21.69
C ILE A 470 -15.94 -1.73 -22.35
N THR A 471 -15.19 -0.89 -23.05
CA THR A 471 -15.73 0.33 -23.69
C THR A 471 -16.51 0.05 -24.98
N GLY A 472 -16.44 -1.16 -25.52
CA GLY A 472 -17.08 -1.54 -26.77
C GLY A 472 -16.33 -1.07 -28.02
N GLU A 473 -15.10 -0.54 -27.88
CA GLU A 473 -14.23 -0.23 -29.02
C GLU A 473 -13.79 -1.51 -29.76
N LYS A 474 -13.69 -2.61 -29.03
CA LYS A 474 -13.41 -3.95 -29.54
C LYS A 474 -14.58 -4.87 -29.26
N SER A 475 -15.02 -5.63 -30.26
CA SER A 475 -16.12 -6.57 -30.08
C SER A 475 -15.72 -7.76 -29.21
N LEU A 476 -16.59 -8.17 -28.27
CA LEU A 476 -16.40 -9.39 -27.48
C LEU A 476 -16.26 -10.67 -28.31
N SER A 477 -16.74 -10.66 -29.57
CA SER A 477 -16.51 -11.75 -30.54
C SER A 477 -15.04 -11.91 -30.96
N GLU A 478 -14.19 -10.91 -30.67
CA GLU A 478 -12.74 -10.93 -30.95
C GLU A 478 -11.92 -11.45 -29.74
N TRP A 479 -12.59 -11.90 -28.67
CA TRP A 479 -11.92 -12.40 -27.48
C TRP A 479 -10.94 -13.53 -27.76
N ASP A 480 -11.34 -14.52 -28.57
CA ASP A 480 -10.48 -15.65 -28.89
C ASP A 480 -9.23 -15.22 -29.68
N ALA A 481 -9.36 -14.21 -30.55
CA ALA A 481 -8.22 -13.63 -31.26
C ALA A 481 -7.28 -12.87 -30.30
N TYR A 482 -7.82 -12.17 -29.33
CA TYR A 482 -7.04 -11.53 -28.25
C TYR A 482 -6.24 -12.57 -27.47
N VAL A 483 -6.88 -13.65 -27.01
CA VAL A 483 -6.22 -14.72 -26.26
C VAL A 483 -5.14 -15.42 -27.10
N ALA A 484 -5.43 -15.65 -28.41
CA ALA A 484 -4.45 -16.26 -29.32
C ALA A 484 -3.20 -15.38 -29.48
N GLU A 485 -3.36 -14.07 -29.60
CA GLU A 485 -2.23 -13.15 -29.71
C GLU A 485 -1.47 -13.03 -28.36
N LEU A 486 -2.18 -12.99 -27.23
CA LEU A 486 -1.57 -13.03 -25.90
C LEU A 486 -0.71 -14.28 -25.71
N ASN A 487 -1.19 -15.45 -26.18
CA ASN A 487 -0.44 -16.71 -26.12
C ASN A 487 0.76 -16.77 -27.08
N ASN A 488 0.85 -15.87 -28.08
CA ASN A 488 2.06 -15.69 -28.88
C ASN A 488 3.15 -14.87 -28.18
N MET A 489 2.78 -14.14 -27.12
CA MET A 489 3.72 -13.43 -26.24
C MET A 489 4.33 -14.41 -25.24
N PRO A 490 5.45 -14.09 -24.57
CA PRO A 490 6.09 -14.99 -23.60
C PRO A 490 5.35 -15.07 -22.25
N VAL A 491 4.02 -15.28 -22.29
CA VAL A 491 3.15 -15.35 -21.10
C VAL A 491 3.49 -16.55 -20.24
N GLU A 492 3.84 -17.69 -20.84
CA GLU A 492 4.23 -18.89 -20.08
C GLU A 492 5.54 -18.70 -19.32
N ASP A 493 6.51 -17.99 -19.90
CA ASP A 493 7.75 -17.62 -19.19
C ASP A 493 7.45 -16.62 -18.09
N TYR A 494 6.53 -15.68 -18.32
CA TYR A 494 6.06 -14.72 -17.33
C TYR A 494 5.44 -15.43 -16.11
N ILE A 495 4.51 -16.35 -16.36
CA ILE A 495 3.89 -17.18 -15.31
C ILE A 495 4.95 -17.99 -14.57
N LYS A 496 5.87 -18.67 -15.31
CA LYS A 496 6.88 -19.54 -14.70
C LYS A 496 7.82 -18.78 -13.77
N ILE A 497 8.31 -17.61 -14.18
CA ILE A 497 9.21 -16.81 -13.32
C ILE A 497 8.48 -16.38 -12.05
N ASN A 498 7.21 -15.97 -12.17
CA ASN A 498 6.40 -15.59 -11.02
C ASN A 498 6.08 -16.81 -10.13
N GLN A 499 5.86 -18.00 -10.70
CA GLN A 499 5.70 -19.24 -9.94
C GLN A 499 6.97 -19.58 -9.17
N ASP A 500 8.13 -19.52 -9.81
CA ASP A 500 9.40 -19.81 -9.18
C ASP A 500 9.67 -18.83 -7.99
N ALA A 501 9.31 -17.56 -8.16
CA ALA A 501 9.41 -16.55 -7.10
C ALA A 501 8.39 -16.78 -5.96
N TYR A 502 7.17 -17.19 -6.32
CA TYR A 502 6.12 -17.53 -5.34
C TYR A 502 6.50 -18.79 -4.54
N ASP A 503 7.04 -19.80 -5.19
CA ASP A 503 7.48 -21.04 -4.52
C ASP A 503 8.62 -20.76 -3.54
N ARG A 504 9.55 -19.88 -3.88
CA ARG A 504 10.58 -19.40 -2.92
C ARG A 504 9.99 -18.64 -1.74
N TRP A 505 9.00 -17.77 -2.01
CA TRP A 505 8.31 -17.02 -0.97
C TRP A 505 7.53 -17.94 -0.04
N LYS A 506 6.91 -18.98 -0.57
CA LYS A 506 6.13 -19.95 0.20
C LYS A 506 7.02 -20.84 1.10
N GLY A 507 8.24 -21.17 0.69
CA GLY A 507 9.24 -21.94 1.42
C GLY A 507 9.23 -23.40 1.12
#